data_44f6b32b0bae2441e4a359cefebd56f5
#
_entry.id   44f6b32b0bae2441e4a359cefebd56f5
#
_cell.length_a   1.000
_cell.length_b   1.000
_cell.length_c   1.000
_cell.angle_alpha   90.00
_cell.angle_beta   90.00
_cell.angle_gamma   90.00
#
_symmetry.space_group_name_H-M   'P 1'
#
loop_
_entity.id
_entity.type
_entity.pdbx_description
1 polymer ?
#
loop_
_entity_poly.entity_id
_entity_poly.type
_entity_poly.pdbx_seq_one_letter_code
_entity_poly.pdbx_strand_id
1 'polypeptide(L)'
;TELEQRADVQGIELRTPEQGLQELRSVAGMGEAIDVLDENPLPSVLLVTPAAGSDEQALGEALAALPQADLVQHDALWRQRLDGWLALGTRLVNLLSSVLGIGALLVVGNTVRLDILARREEIDVLQLLGAGNGFIRRPFLYLGAWYGLGAGVVALGLWAACVAAIRPPLAALTQSYASPFVFKTLDALHSGFVLLGTTVIGVTGAWL
;
A
#
# COMPACT_ATOMS: atom_id res chain seq x y z
N THR A 1 34.95 -10.49 7.27
CA THR A 1 35.55 -9.96 6.03
C THR A 1 35.55 -8.44 6.09
N GLU A 2 36.49 -7.74 5.42
CA GLU A 2 36.60 -6.27 5.43
C GLU A 2 35.29 -5.58 5.01
N LEU A 3 34.49 -6.23 4.16
CA LEU A 3 33.19 -5.70 3.70
C LEU A 3 32.11 -5.68 4.78
N GLU A 4 32.14 -6.59 5.76
CA GLU A 4 31.16 -6.62 6.87
C GLU A 4 31.39 -5.49 7.88
N GLN A 5 32.55 -4.89 7.89
CA GLN A 5 32.89 -3.79 8.79
C GLN A 5 32.58 -2.41 8.23
N ARG A 6 32.07 -2.33 6.99
CA ARG A 6 31.71 -1.07 6.36
C ARG A 6 30.37 -0.56 6.90
N ALA A 7 30.31 0.71 7.23
CA ALA A 7 29.10 1.35 7.77
C ALA A 7 27.96 1.49 6.72
N ASP A 8 28.28 1.36 5.43
CA ASP A 8 27.37 1.46 4.30
C ASP A 8 26.74 0.10 3.90
N VAL A 9 27.14 -1.01 4.57
CA VAL A 9 26.68 -2.37 4.34
C VAL A 9 25.85 -2.86 5.53
N GLN A 10 24.61 -3.29 5.28
CA GLN A 10 23.73 -3.85 6.30
C GLN A 10 23.91 -5.36 6.46
N GLY A 11 24.22 -6.07 5.37
CA GLY A 11 24.40 -7.51 5.38
C GLY A 11 25.09 -8.01 4.13
N ILE A 12 25.76 -9.16 4.27
CA ILE A 12 26.43 -9.86 3.18
C ILE A 12 25.99 -11.32 3.21
N GLU A 13 25.52 -11.81 2.08
CA GLU A 13 25.17 -13.22 1.89
C GLU A 13 26.00 -13.80 0.75
N LEU A 14 26.79 -14.83 1.06
CA LEU A 14 27.55 -15.56 0.05
C LEU A 14 26.70 -16.71 -0.48
N ARG A 15 26.42 -16.70 -1.78
CA ARG A 15 25.79 -17.81 -2.50
C ARG A 15 26.85 -18.60 -3.24
N THR A 16 26.98 -19.85 -2.85
CA THR A 16 27.90 -20.76 -3.53
C THR A 16 27.32 -21.21 -4.88
N PRO A 17 28.18 -21.67 -5.83
CA PRO A 17 27.74 -22.20 -7.12
C PRO A 17 26.70 -23.34 -6.98
N GLU A 18 26.85 -24.17 -5.94
CA GLU A 18 25.93 -25.29 -5.68
C GLU A 18 24.55 -24.81 -5.22
N GLN A 19 24.53 -23.77 -4.36
CA GLN A 19 23.27 -23.14 -3.92
C GLN A 19 22.56 -22.45 -5.10
N GLY A 20 23.31 -21.75 -5.94
CA GLY A 20 22.77 -21.16 -7.16
C GLY A 20 22.16 -22.20 -8.08
N LEU A 21 22.81 -23.34 -8.25
CA LEU A 21 22.30 -24.44 -9.08
C LEU A 21 21.02 -25.05 -8.49
N GLN A 22 20.94 -25.20 -7.17
CA GLN A 22 19.73 -25.69 -6.50
C GLN A 22 18.55 -24.73 -6.66
N GLU A 23 18.82 -23.43 -6.55
CA GLU A 23 17.77 -22.41 -6.78
C GLU A 23 17.28 -22.47 -8.23
N LEU A 24 18.17 -22.54 -9.22
CA LEU A 24 17.81 -22.67 -10.63
C LEU A 24 16.97 -23.94 -10.89
N ARG A 25 17.31 -25.05 -10.26
CA ARG A 25 16.54 -26.30 -10.37
C ARG A 25 15.13 -26.18 -9.79
N SER A 26 14.94 -25.32 -8.78
CA SER A 26 13.62 -25.07 -8.19
C SER A 26 12.71 -24.22 -9.08
N VAL A 27 13.27 -23.50 -10.08
CA VAL A 27 12.52 -22.71 -11.05
C VAL A 27 11.90 -23.64 -12.10
N ALA A 28 10.58 -23.59 -12.23
CA ALA A 28 9.83 -24.46 -13.13
C ALA A 28 10.35 -24.41 -14.56
N GLY A 29 10.73 -25.59 -15.10
CA GLY A 29 11.18 -25.79 -16.46
C GLY A 29 12.70 -25.69 -16.70
N MET A 30 13.51 -25.37 -15.68
CA MET A 30 14.96 -25.32 -15.84
C MET A 30 15.71 -26.61 -15.41
N GLY A 31 15.05 -27.51 -14.67
CA GLY A 31 15.70 -28.73 -14.17
C GLY A 31 16.29 -29.60 -15.27
N GLU A 32 15.54 -29.86 -16.35
CA GLU A 32 16.00 -30.69 -17.49
C GLU A 32 17.17 -30.05 -18.25
N ALA A 33 17.19 -28.73 -18.37
CA ALA A 33 18.27 -28.01 -19.03
C ALA A 33 19.58 -28.00 -18.23
N ILE A 34 19.49 -28.07 -16.91
CA ILE A 34 20.63 -28.09 -16.00
C ILE A 34 21.26 -29.50 -15.94
N ASP A 35 20.45 -30.55 -16.04
CA ASP A 35 20.94 -31.93 -15.98
C ASP A 35 21.78 -32.33 -17.22
N VAL A 36 21.76 -31.53 -18.28
CA VAL A 36 22.61 -31.70 -19.48
C VAL A 36 24.01 -31.08 -19.30
N LEU A 37 24.23 -30.29 -18.28
CA LEU A 37 25.52 -29.65 -18.01
C LEU A 37 26.45 -30.60 -17.23
N ASP A 38 27.62 -30.90 -17.83
CA ASP A 38 28.65 -31.76 -17.20
C ASP A 38 29.35 -31.13 -16.02
N GLU A 39 29.43 -29.77 -16.00
CA GLU A 39 30.03 -29.00 -14.92
C GLU A 39 29.15 -27.80 -14.55
N ASN A 40 29.23 -27.37 -13.28
CA ASN A 40 28.52 -26.19 -12.80
C ASN A 40 29.16 -24.90 -13.32
N PRO A 41 28.52 -24.18 -14.26
CA PRO A 41 29.10 -22.96 -14.84
C PRO A 41 28.87 -21.71 -13.98
N LEU A 42 28.18 -21.83 -12.83
CA LEU A 42 27.83 -20.69 -12.01
C LEU A 42 29.01 -20.20 -11.18
N PRO A 43 29.27 -18.89 -11.16
CA PRO A 43 30.25 -18.30 -10.25
C PRO A 43 29.68 -18.19 -8.82
N SER A 44 30.57 -18.00 -7.84
CA SER A 44 30.15 -17.57 -6.52
C SER A 44 29.60 -16.14 -6.57
N VAL A 45 28.45 -15.90 -5.97
CA VAL A 45 27.79 -14.59 -5.94
C VAL A 45 27.74 -14.05 -4.52
N LEU A 46 28.24 -12.82 -4.35
CA LEU A 46 28.15 -12.10 -3.09
C LEU A 46 26.98 -11.11 -3.17
N LEU A 47 25.90 -11.38 -2.44
CA LEU A 47 24.81 -10.43 -2.26
C LEU A 47 25.19 -9.45 -1.15
N VAL A 48 25.32 -8.18 -1.53
CA VAL A 48 25.57 -7.09 -0.58
C VAL A 48 24.30 -6.28 -0.42
N THR A 49 23.78 -6.23 0.82
CA THR A 49 22.61 -5.40 1.15
C THR A 49 23.09 -4.05 1.68
N PRO A 50 22.81 -2.93 0.99
CA PRO A 50 23.21 -1.61 1.46
C PRO A 50 22.46 -1.20 2.73
N ALA A 51 23.09 -0.39 3.58
CA ALA A 51 22.44 0.19 4.76
C ALA A 51 21.39 1.23 4.35
N ALA A 52 20.34 1.37 5.15
CA ALA A 52 19.29 2.33 4.88
C ALA A 52 19.84 3.77 4.84
N GLY A 53 19.69 4.43 3.66
CA GLY A 53 20.18 5.79 3.45
C GLY A 53 21.64 5.91 2.98
N SER A 54 22.32 4.81 2.72
CA SER A 54 23.64 4.84 2.06
C SER A 54 23.52 5.14 0.57
N ASP A 55 24.56 5.71 -0.02
CA ASP A 55 24.65 5.94 -1.46
C ASP A 55 24.98 4.60 -2.15
N GLU A 56 23.96 3.96 -2.72
CA GLU A 56 24.10 2.68 -3.42
C GLU A 56 25.02 2.78 -4.64
N GLN A 57 25.09 3.95 -5.29
CA GLN A 57 25.95 4.15 -6.45
C GLN A 57 27.42 4.19 -6.03
N ALA A 58 27.74 4.96 -4.99
CA ALA A 58 29.09 5.03 -4.44
C ALA A 58 29.58 3.67 -3.88
N LEU A 59 28.66 2.91 -3.26
CA LEU A 59 28.96 1.55 -2.78
C LEU A 59 29.27 0.62 -3.96
N GLY A 60 28.49 0.68 -5.04
CA GLY A 60 28.73 -0.15 -6.21
C GLY A 60 30.04 0.17 -6.93
N GLU A 61 30.38 1.46 -7.08
CA GLU A 61 31.68 1.86 -7.63
C GLU A 61 32.83 1.37 -6.76
N ALA A 62 32.68 1.42 -5.43
CA ALA A 62 33.67 0.90 -4.50
C ALA A 62 33.81 -0.62 -4.59
N LEU A 63 32.72 -1.36 -4.77
CA LEU A 63 32.74 -2.82 -4.97
C LEU A 63 33.34 -3.20 -6.32
N ALA A 64 33.05 -2.44 -7.37
CA ALA A 64 33.62 -2.67 -8.71
C ALA A 64 35.14 -2.39 -8.78
N ALA A 65 35.67 -1.59 -7.86
CA ALA A 65 37.10 -1.34 -7.75
C ALA A 65 37.89 -2.47 -7.06
N LEU A 66 37.17 -3.47 -6.49
CA LEU A 66 37.86 -4.60 -5.83
C LEU A 66 38.42 -5.56 -6.88
N PRO A 67 39.71 -5.98 -6.76
CA PRO A 67 40.35 -6.87 -7.72
C PRO A 67 39.75 -8.28 -7.77
N GLN A 68 38.95 -8.65 -6.80
CA GLN A 68 38.24 -9.93 -6.71
C GLN A 68 36.84 -9.90 -7.31
N ALA A 69 36.34 -8.73 -7.71
CA ALA A 69 35.02 -8.57 -8.30
C ALA A 69 35.13 -8.60 -9.83
N ASP A 70 34.71 -9.71 -10.45
CA ASP A 70 34.66 -9.83 -11.91
C ASP A 70 33.52 -9.02 -12.52
N LEU A 71 32.36 -9.03 -11.86
CA LEU A 71 31.15 -8.31 -12.32
C LEU A 71 30.38 -7.80 -11.10
N VAL A 72 30.15 -6.50 -11.06
CA VAL A 72 29.22 -5.88 -10.11
C VAL A 72 27.92 -5.51 -10.81
N GLN A 73 26.87 -6.22 -10.52
CA GLN A 73 25.57 -5.95 -11.10
C GLN A 73 24.81 -4.97 -10.21
N HIS A 74 24.53 -3.80 -10.76
CA HIS A 74 23.84 -2.71 -10.10
C HIS A 74 22.40 -2.62 -10.59
N ASP A 75 21.45 -3.01 -9.78
CA ASP A 75 20.02 -2.86 -10.09
C ASP A 75 19.44 -1.49 -9.68
N ALA A 76 20.32 -0.52 -9.32
CA ALA A 76 19.89 0.80 -8.86
C ALA A 76 19.01 1.54 -9.88
N LEU A 77 19.33 1.47 -11.17
CA LEU A 77 18.51 2.10 -12.23
C LEU A 77 17.12 1.47 -12.36
N TRP A 78 17.03 0.16 -12.19
CA TRP A 78 15.75 -0.55 -12.22
C TRP A 78 14.90 -0.22 -11.00
N ARG A 79 15.49 -0.23 -9.79
CA ARG A 79 14.83 0.16 -8.55
C ARG A 79 14.34 1.60 -8.62
N GLN A 80 15.17 2.54 -9.06
CA GLN A 80 14.81 3.95 -9.21
C GLN A 80 13.62 4.15 -10.18
N ARG A 81 13.59 3.41 -11.28
CA ARG A 81 12.44 3.41 -12.20
C ARG A 81 11.20 2.85 -11.55
N LEU A 82 11.32 1.74 -10.84
CA LEU A 82 10.21 1.11 -10.12
C LEU A 82 9.65 2.03 -9.03
N ASP A 83 10.53 2.65 -8.24
CA ASP A 83 10.14 3.64 -7.23
C ASP A 83 9.45 4.85 -7.85
N GLY A 84 9.92 5.29 -9.01
CA GLY A 84 9.25 6.34 -9.79
C GLY A 84 7.82 5.97 -10.19
N TRP A 85 7.61 4.75 -10.68
CA TRP A 85 6.28 4.25 -11.01
C TRP A 85 5.39 4.08 -9.78
N LEU A 86 5.92 3.58 -8.67
CA LEU A 86 5.20 3.46 -7.41
C LEU A 86 4.81 4.83 -6.84
N ALA A 87 5.72 5.80 -6.90
CA ALA A 87 5.45 7.18 -6.49
C ALA A 87 4.37 7.83 -7.36
N LEU A 88 4.41 7.61 -8.68
CA LEU A 88 3.35 8.07 -9.59
C LEU A 88 2.00 7.44 -9.24
N GLY A 89 1.98 6.11 -9.05
CA GLY A 89 0.77 5.39 -8.64
C GLY A 89 0.18 5.94 -7.34
N THR A 90 1.02 6.15 -6.34
CA THR A 90 0.61 6.72 -5.06
C THR A 90 0.05 8.14 -5.20
N ARG A 91 0.65 8.99 -6.05
CA ARG A 91 0.13 10.33 -6.33
C ARG A 91 -1.23 10.31 -6.99
N LEU A 92 -1.42 9.42 -7.98
CA LEU A 92 -2.71 9.24 -8.65
C LEU A 92 -3.80 8.76 -7.69
N VAL A 93 -3.49 7.79 -6.83
CA VAL A 93 -4.42 7.30 -5.80
C VAL A 93 -4.80 8.42 -4.84
N ASN A 94 -3.83 9.21 -4.36
CA ASN A 94 -4.08 10.32 -3.45
C ASN A 94 -4.93 11.40 -4.10
N LEU A 95 -4.67 11.73 -5.37
CA LEU A 95 -5.47 12.71 -6.11
C LEU A 95 -6.92 12.22 -6.29
N LEU A 96 -7.09 10.98 -6.71
CA LEU A 96 -8.43 10.38 -6.89
C LEU A 96 -9.18 10.32 -5.56
N SER A 97 -8.51 9.92 -4.48
CA SER A 97 -9.10 9.89 -3.13
C SER A 97 -9.53 11.27 -2.66
N SER A 98 -8.75 12.31 -2.98
CA SER A 98 -9.09 13.69 -2.64
C SER A 98 -10.34 14.16 -3.40
N VAL A 99 -10.41 13.90 -4.71
CA VAL A 99 -11.58 14.24 -5.54
C VAL A 99 -12.83 13.51 -5.07
N LEU A 100 -12.71 12.21 -4.78
CA LEU A 100 -13.83 11.40 -4.25
C LEU A 100 -14.26 11.89 -2.87
N GLY A 101 -13.30 12.27 -2.01
CA GLY A 101 -13.59 12.83 -0.68
C GLY A 101 -14.38 14.14 -0.77
N ILE A 102 -13.96 15.06 -1.66
CA ILE A 102 -14.68 16.31 -1.92
C ILE A 102 -16.09 15.98 -2.47
N GLY A 103 -16.19 15.07 -3.42
CA GLY A 103 -17.48 14.62 -3.96
C GLY A 103 -18.41 14.08 -2.87
N ALA A 104 -17.89 13.25 -1.98
CA ALA A 104 -18.65 12.72 -0.84
C ALA A 104 -19.15 13.83 0.09
N LEU A 105 -18.30 14.82 0.42
CA LEU A 105 -18.69 15.99 1.22
C LEU A 105 -19.84 16.77 0.57
N LEU A 106 -19.75 17.01 -0.73
CA LEU A 106 -20.81 17.73 -1.48
C LEU A 106 -22.11 16.94 -1.51
N VAL A 107 -22.06 15.63 -1.70
CA VAL A 107 -23.26 14.76 -1.71
C VAL A 107 -23.92 14.77 -0.34
N VAL A 108 -23.16 14.57 0.74
CA VAL A 108 -23.70 14.59 2.11
C VAL A 108 -24.28 15.97 2.43
N GLY A 109 -23.55 17.04 2.13
CA GLY A 109 -24.01 18.41 2.37
C GLY A 109 -25.31 18.72 1.62
N ASN A 110 -25.42 18.32 0.35
CA ASN A 110 -26.64 18.50 -0.43
C ASN A 110 -27.82 17.66 0.11
N THR A 111 -27.56 16.42 0.54
CA THR A 111 -28.58 15.55 1.13
C THR A 111 -29.13 16.14 2.43
N VAL A 112 -28.24 16.60 3.32
CA VAL A 112 -28.65 17.25 4.57
C VAL A 112 -29.40 18.55 4.31
N ARG A 113 -28.97 19.34 3.32
CA ARG A 113 -29.67 20.57 2.92
C ARG A 113 -31.12 20.28 2.45
N LEU A 114 -31.30 19.22 1.67
CA LEU A 114 -32.65 18.82 1.21
C LEU A 114 -33.51 18.36 2.40
N ASP A 115 -32.93 17.64 3.38
CA ASP A 115 -33.66 17.22 4.58
C ASP A 115 -34.08 18.42 5.45
N ILE A 116 -33.19 19.43 5.60
CA ILE A 116 -33.53 20.70 6.26
C ILE A 116 -34.68 21.42 5.55
N LEU A 117 -34.63 21.48 4.22
CA LEU A 117 -35.70 22.13 3.44
C LEU A 117 -37.03 21.38 3.58
N ALA A 118 -37.03 20.06 3.61
CA ALA A 118 -38.20 19.24 3.80
C ALA A 118 -38.86 19.44 5.19
N ARG A 119 -38.07 19.80 6.21
CA ARG A 119 -38.52 20.02 7.58
C ARG A 119 -38.63 21.52 7.96
N ARG A 120 -38.68 22.41 6.95
CA ARG A 120 -38.62 23.85 7.20
C ARG A 120 -39.73 24.35 8.11
N GLU A 121 -40.96 23.87 7.92
CA GLU A 121 -42.10 24.27 8.77
C GLU A 121 -41.92 23.88 10.24
N GLU A 122 -41.38 22.69 10.51
CA GLU A 122 -41.07 22.25 11.88
C GLU A 122 -40.00 23.13 12.51
N ILE A 123 -38.98 23.49 11.73
CA ILE A 123 -37.84 24.34 12.16
C ILE A 123 -38.35 25.76 12.48
N ASP A 124 -39.25 26.33 11.64
CA ASP A 124 -39.82 27.66 11.83
C ASP A 124 -40.65 27.71 13.14
N VAL A 125 -41.42 26.68 13.44
CA VAL A 125 -42.18 26.57 14.68
C VAL A 125 -41.23 26.51 15.90
N LEU A 126 -40.16 25.70 15.82
CA LEU A 126 -39.16 25.61 16.89
C LEU A 126 -38.46 26.95 17.13
N GLN A 127 -38.15 27.71 16.08
CA GLN A 127 -37.56 29.05 16.19
C GLN A 127 -38.52 30.03 16.85
N LEU A 128 -39.79 29.98 16.54
CA LEU A 128 -40.83 30.82 17.19
C LEU A 128 -40.95 30.50 18.69
N LEU A 129 -40.70 29.25 19.10
CA LEU A 129 -40.65 28.82 20.49
C LEU A 129 -39.33 29.19 21.20
N GLY A 130 -38.39 29.86 20.49
CA GLY A 130 -37.12 30.32 21.05
C GLY A 130 -35.99 29.29 21.01
N ALA A 131 -36.09 28.22 20.21
CA ALA A 131 -35.04 27.25 20.05
C ALA A 131 -33.80 27.89 19.35
N GLY A 132 -32.62 27.77 19.95
CA GLY A 132 -31.39 28.27 19.39
C GLY A 132 -30.90 27.43 18.20
N ASN A 133 -30.18 28.06 17.24
CA ASN A 133 -29.66 27.42 16.03
C ASN A 133 -28.80 26.18 16.31
N GLY A 134 -28.06 26.17 17.44
CA GLY A 134 -27.25 25.02 17.84
C GLY A 134 -28.09 23.78 18.22
N PHE A 135 -29.28 24.00 18.78
CA PHE A 135 -30.21 22.92 19.10
C PHE A 135 -30.81 22.30 17.84
N ILE A 136 -31.19 23.16 16.89
CA ILE A 136 -31.77 22.74 15.60
C ILE A 136 -30.76 21.97 14.74
N ARG A 137 -29.48 22.31 14.79
CA ARG A 137 -28.42 21.65 13.99
C ARG A 137 -28.00 20.26 14.49
N ARG A 138 -28.14 19.99 15.78
CA ARG A 138 -27.69 18.71 16.38
C ARG A 138 -28.22 17.44 15.70
N PRO A 139 -29.51 17.31 15.40
CA PRO A 139 -30.04 16.12 14.71
C PRO A 139 -29.37 15.87 13.36
N PHE A 140 -29.09 16.91 12.60
CA PHE A 140 -28.48 16.80 11.27
C PHE A 140 -27.00 16.39 11.34
N LEU A 141 -26.27 16.82 12.37
CA LEU A 141 -24.89 16.34 12.61
C LEU A 141 -24.87 14.86 12.97
N TYR A 142 -25.83 14.39 13.78
CA TYR A 142 -25.96 12.96 14.06
C TYR A 142 -26.32 12.17 12.80
N LEU A 143 -27.20 12.72 11.95
CA LEU A 143 -27.54 12.09 10.69
C LEU A 143 -26.31 11.95 9.78
N GLY A 144 -25.50 13.01 9.65
CA GLY A 144 -24.23 12.98 8.93
C GLY A 144 -23.25 11.93 9.49
N ALA A 145 -23.18 11.84 10.83
CA ALA A 145 -22.35 10.81 11.48
C ALA A 145 -22.80 9.39 11.12
N TRP A 146 -24.11 9.13 11.14
CA TRP A 146 -24.68 7.83 10.76
C TRP A 146 -24.45 7.50 9.28
N TYR A 147 -24.59 8.46 8.39
CA TYR A 147 -24.27 8.28 6.97
C TYR A 147 -22.79 7.96 6.77
N GLY A 148 -21.90 8.70 7.43
CA GLY A 148 -20.46 8.44 7.36
C GLY A 148 -20.08 7.07 7.91
N LEU A 149 -20.64 6.68 9.05
CA LEU A 149 -20.40 5.38 9.66
C LEU A 149 -20.93 4.24 8.79
N GLY A 150 -22.16 4.35 8.27
CA GLY A 150 -22.75 3.38 7.35
C GLY A 150 -21.94 3.22 6.07
N ALA A 151 -21.48 4.32 5.47
CA ALA A 151 -20.60 4.31 4.31
C ALA A 151 -19.27 3.61 4.61
N GLY A 152 -18.69 3.86 5.80
CA GLY A 152 -17.46 3.20 6.24
C GLY A 152 -17.62 1.68 6.39
N VAL A 153 -18.73 1.23 6.97
CA VAL A 153 -19.02 -0.21 7.08
C VAL A 153 -19.16 -0.86 5.71
N VAL A 154 -19.89 -0.21 4.78
CA VAL A 154 -20.03 -0.71 3.40
C VAL A 154 -18.70 -0.74 2.69
N ALA A 155 -17.87 0.29 2.83
CA ALA A 155 -16.54 0.36 2.23
C ALA A 155 -15.61 -0.77 2.74
N LEU A 156 -15.61 -1.04 4.06
CA LEU A 156 -14.85 -2.15 4.64
C LEU A 156 -15.38 -3.52 4.16
N GLY A 157 -16.69 -3.67 4.03
CA GLY A 157 -17.31 -4.87 3.49
C GLY A 157 -16.91 -5.13 2.03
N LEU A 158 -16.96 -4.10 1.18
CA LEU A 158 -16.53 -4.18 -0.20
C LEU A 158 -15.03 -4.49 -0.30
N TRP A 159 -14.20 -3.85 0.51
CA TRP A 159 -12.77 -4.14 0.57
C TRP A 159 -12.51 -5.61 0.96
N ALA A 160 -13.17 -6.11 2.00
CA ALA A 160 -13.03 -7.50 2.42
C ALA A 160 -13.47 -8.48 1.33
N ALA A 161 -14.57 -8.18 0.62
CA ALA A 161 -15.04 -8.98 -0.52
C ALA A 161 -14.01 -8.98 -1.67
N CYS A 162 -13.44 -7.82 -2.02
CA CYS A 162 -12.40 -7.71 -3.04
C CYS A 162 -11.16 -8.54 -2.67
N VAL A 163 -10.69 -8.43 -1.43
CA VAL A 163 -9.55 -9.22 -0.94
C VAL A 163 -9.85 -10.72 -0.99
N ALA A 164 -11.05 -11.13 -0.56
CA ALA A 164 -11.45 -12.53 -0.61
C ALA A 164 -11.51 -13.08 -2.04
N ALA A 165 -11.95 -12.27 -3.00
CA ALA A 165 -12.00 -12.64 -4.42
C ALA A 165 -10.61 -12.74 -5.07
N ILE A 166 -9.66 -11.88 -4.67
CA ILE A 166 -8.32 -11.81 -5.29
C ILE A 166 -7.36 -12.84 -4.68
N ARG A 167 -7.54 -13.22 -3.42
CA ARG A 167 -6.66 -14.18 -2.73
C ARG A 167 -6.47 -15.52 -3.45
N PRO A 168 -7.53 -16.24 -3.92
CA PRO A 168 -7.36 -17.53 -4.55
C PRO A 168 -6.52 -17.50 -5.84
N PRO A 169 -6.80 -16.61 -6.83
CA PRO A 169 -5.99 -16.54 -8.04
C PRO A 169 -4.53 -16.09 -7.76
N LEU A 170 -4.33 -15.26 -6.76
CA LEU A 170 -2.99 -14.82 -6.39
C LEU A 170 -2.19 -15.96 -5.72
N ALA A 171 -2.82 -16.75 -4.86
CA ALA A 171 -2.19 -17.93 -4.25
C ALA A 171 -1.74 -18.96 -5.30
N ALA A 172 -2.53 -19.15 -6.37
CA ALA A 172 -2.15 -20.01 -7.48
C ALA A 172 -0.90 -19.47 -8.22
N LEU A 173 -0.81 -18.17 -8.42
CA LEU A 173 0.35 -17.52 -9.05
C LEU A 173 1.59 -17.60 -8.16
N THR A 174 1.47 -17.35 -6.86
CA THR A 174 2.62 -17.41 -5.93
C THR A 174 3.19 -18.81 -5.81
N GLN A 175 2.36 -19.85 -5.88
CA GLN A 175 2.84 -21.24 -5.92
C GLN A 175 3.65 -21.53 -7.18
N SER A 176 3.30 -20.94 -8.32
CA SER A 176 4.02 -21.13 -9.59
C SER A 176 5.37 -20.41 -9.63
N TYR A 177 5.53 -19.32 -8.86
CA TYR A 177 6.75 -18.50 -8.88
C TYR A 177 7.63 -18.66 -7.63
N ALA A 178 7.30 -19.58 -6.72
CA ALA A 178 8.04 -19.82 -5.46
C ALA A 178 8.34 -18.55 -4.64
N SER A 179 7.53 -17.49 -4.82
CA SER A 179 7.71 -16.20 -4.17
C SER A 179 6.79 -16.09 -2.96
N PRO A 180 7.30 -15.81 -1.74
CA PRO A 180 6.47 -15.66 -0.55
C PRO A 180 5.75 -14.29 -0.55
N PHE A 181 4.77 -14.11 -1.43
CA PHE A 181 3.97 -12.91 -1.44
C PHE A 181 2.86 -13.01 -0.38
N VAL A 182 3.05 -12.35 0.75
CA VAL A 182 2.06 -12.32 1.84
C VAL A 182 1.19 -11.08 1.70
N PHE A 183 -0.09 -11.27 1.40
CA PHE A 183 -1.07 -10.18 1.43
C PHE A 183 -1.27 -9.72 2.87
N LYS A 184 -0.80 -8.51 3.19
CA LYS A 184 -1.07 -7.89 4.48
C LYS A 184 -2.54 -7.47 4.53
N THR A 185 -3.33 -8.15 5.33
CA THR A 185 -4.72 -7.76 5.61
C THR A 185 -4.77 -6.45 6.37
N LEU A 186 -5.87 -5.69 6.20
CA LEU A 186 -6.11 -4.51 7.02
C LEU A 186 -6.18 -4.95 8.49
N ASP A 187 -5.35 -4.35 9.31
CA ASP A 187 -5.35 -4.53 10.74
C ASP A 187 -6.59 -3.84 11.35
N ALA A 188 -7.06 -4.29 12.51
CA ALA A 188 -8.19 -3.70 13.21
C ALA A 188 -8.04 -2.19 13.43
N LEU A 189 -6.80 -1.74 13.69
CA LEU A 189 -6.47 -0.34 13.87
C LEU A 189 -6.71 0.49 12.59
N HIS A 190 -6.30 -0.01 11.43
CA HIS A 190 -6.54 0.66 10.13
C HIS A 190 -8.03 0.68 9.79
N SER A 191 -8.77 -0.39 10.09
CA SER A 191 -10.23 -0.43 9.91
C SER A 191 -10.92 0.62 10.78
N GLY A 192 -10.43 0.84 12.01
CA GLY A 192 -10.90 1.91 12.89
C GLY A 192 -10.67 3.30 12.30
N PHE A 193 -9.50 3.56 11.71
CA PHE A 193 -9.22 4.84 11.04
C PHE A 193 -10.13 5.09 9.83
N VAL A 194 -10.48 4.06 9.07
CA VAL A 194 -11.44 4.19 7.96
C VAL A 194 -12.81 4.61 8.49
N LEU A 195 -13.35 3.93 9.51
CA LEU A 195 -14.64 4.26 10.11
C LEU A 195 -14.65 5.68 10.70
N LEU A 196 -13.58 6.06 11.38
CA LEU A 196 -13.45 7.39 11.97
C LEU A 196 -13.36 8.47 10.88
N GLY A 197 -12.56 8.25 9.84
CA GLY A 197 -12.42 9.16 8.70
C GLY A 197 -13.73 9.37 7.95
N THR A 198 -14.45 8.29 7.63
CA THR A 198 -15.77 8.39 6.95
C THR A 198 -16.82 9.09 7.81
N THR A 199 -16.80 8.84 9.14
CA THR A 199 -17.69 9.53 10.08
C THR A 199 -17.38 11.03 10.14
N VAL A 200 -16.10 11.41 10.18
CA VAL A 200 -15.68 12.82 10.16
C VAL A 200 -16.12 13.49 8.85
N ILE A 201 -15.96 12.83 7.71
CA ILE A 201 -16.45 13.33 6.41
C ILE A 201 -17.96 13.53 6.44
N GLY A 202 -18.72 12.58 7.01
CA GLY A 202 -20.17 12.69 7.15
C GLY A 202 -20.59 13.86 8.02
N VAL A 203 -19.96 14.05 9.17
CA VAL A 203 -20.25 15.19 10.07
C VAL A 203 -19.88 16.52 9.45
N THR A 204 -18.71 16.62 8.80
CA THR A 204 -18.25 17.87 8.13
C THR A 204 -19.13 18.20 6.94
N GLY A 205 -19.57 17.21 6.15
CA GLY A 205 -20.53 17.41 5.07
C GLY A 205 -21.89 17.88 5.56
N ALA A 206 -22.35 17.41 6.73
CA ALA A 206 -23.58 17.87 7.35
C ALA A 206 -23.48 19.26 8.00
N TRP A 207 -22.27 19.72 8.29
CA TRP A 207 -22.04 21.05 8.88
C TRP A 207 -21.95 22.17 7.82
N LEU A 208 -21.52 21.86 6.59
CA LEU A 208 -21.46 22.75 5.44
C LEU A 208 -22.86 23.20 4.96
#